data_49778a85190d9fc60eacd0d0c7d35684
#
_entry.id   49778a85190d9fc60eacd0d0c7d35684
#
_cell.length_a   1.000
_cell.length_b   1.000
_cell.length_c   1.000
_cell.angle_alpha   90.00
_cell.angle_beta   90.00
_cell.angle_gamma   90.00
#
_symmetry.space_group_name_H-M   'P 1'
#
loop_
_entity.id
_entity.type
_entity.pdbx_description
1 polymer ?
#
loop_
_entity_poly.entity_id
_entity_poly.type
_entity_poly.pdbx_seq_one_letter_code
_entity_poly.pdbx_strand_id
1 'polypeptide(L)'
;MSNDNVVNIEGRGPKGFNWRNYKKIAIFIIIVIVLLGVFLLNLIVVKEGQYKVIRQFGEVVRIVKTPGLTYKVPFIQSVTTLPKYQMTYDVTEAEINTKDKKRMLIDNYAIWRIEDPKKMITNARTVEKAESRMEEFIYSVVRSELGQLNYDEIINDEKSSRGSLNDRITDKVNDLLGNDHYGIVVTDVRMKRTDLPSENEQSVFTRMISERESKAQEYLSMGDAEKNRIEADTDREVKELLSKAKAEAEAIRADGEAEAARIYNQAFSKDPAFYSMFRTLESYKKTINDETVIVLPSDSPYARLLMGYTD
;
A
#
# COMPACT_ATOMS: atom_id res chain seq x y z
N MET A 1 -44.33 -86.42 96.84
CA MET A 1 -43.00 -86.41 96.15
C MET A 1 -43.22 -86.20 94.60
N SER A 2 -42.99 -85.12 94.23
CA SER A 2 -42.57 -84.81 92.83
C SER A 2 -42.49 -83.31 92.65
N ASN A 3 -41.31 -82.79 92.41
CA ASN A 3 -41.00 -81.38 92.17
C ASN A 3 -41.30 -81.08 90.74
N ASP A 4 -42.16 -80.12 90.48
CA ASP A 4 -42.27 -79.50 89.11
C ASP A 4 -41.49 -78.18 89.15
N ASN A 5 -40.33 -78.18 88.48
CA ASN A 5 -39.56 -76.99 88.16
C ASN A 5 -40.22 -76.29 87.00
N VAL A 6 -40.96 -75.22 87.25
CA VAL A 6 -41.43 -74.32 86.18
C VAL A 6 -40.32 -73.31 85.91
N VAL A 7 -39.71 -73.45 84.73
CA VAL A 7 -38.73 -72.48 84.19
C VAL A 7 -39.52 -71.30 83.56
N ASN A 8 -39.46 -70.14 84.20
CA ASN A 8 -40.07 -68.89 83.73
C ASN A 8 -39.18 -68.28 82.67
N ILE A 9 -39.57 -68.36 81.37
CA ILE A 9 -38.91 -67.74 80.26
C ILE A 9 -39.52 -66.31 80.11
N GLU A 10 -38.86 -65.31 80.74
CA GLU A 10 -39.14 -63.90 80.42
C GLU A 10 -38.78 -63.58 79.01
N GLY A 11 -39.78 -63.47 78.10
CA GLY A 11 -39.65 -63.00 76.78
C GLY A 11 -39.17 -61.55 76.75
N ARG A 12 -37.90 -61.33 76.30
CA ARG A 12 -37.47 -60.02 75.96
C ARG A 12 -38.28 -59.58 74.70
N GLY A 13 -39.32 -58.74 74.91
CA GLY A 13 -40.06 -58.08 73.85
C GLY A 13 -39.13 -57.18 73.04
N PRO A 14 -39.36 -57.10 71.79
CA PRO A 14 -38.52 -56.19 70.88
C PRO A 14 -38.55 -54.79 71.50
N LYS A 15 -37.35 -54.23 71.72
CA LYS A 15 -37.18 -52.82 72.10
C LYS A 15 -37.97 -51.98 71.14
N GLY A 16 -39.02 -51.31 71.62
CA GLY A 16 -39.86 -50.44 70.80
C GLY A 16 -39.01 -49.48 69.94
N PHE A 17 -39.10 -49.64 68.66
CA PHE A 17 -38.43 -48.84 67.65
C PHE A 17 -38.93 -47.42 67.81
N ASN A 18 -38.11 -46.49 68.36
CA ASN A 18 -38.47 -45.09 68.61
C ASN A 18 -38.55 -44.30 67.28
N TRP A 19 -39.58 -44.48 66.49
CA TRP A 19 -39.84 -43.93 65.20
C TRP A 19 -39.81 -42.39 65.18
N ARG A 20 -40.02 -41.78 66.34
CA ARG A 20 -40.00 -40.30 66.49
C ARG A 20 -38.60 -39.73 66.42
N ASN A 21 -37.55 -40.46 66.85
CA ASN A 21 -36.12 -39.98 66.65
C ASN A 21 -35.59 -40.24 65.24
N TYR A 22 -36.02 -41.35 64.61
CA TYR A 22 -35.66 -41.63 63.23
C TYR A 22 -36.30 -40.61 62.27
N LYS A 23 -37.53 -40.14 62.51
CA LYS A 23 -38.13 -39.05 61.73
C LYS A 23 -37.33 -37.77 61.83
N LYS A 24 -36.82 -37.39 63.02
CA LYS A 24 -35.95 -36.20 63.16
C LYS A 24 -34.64 -36.35 62.44
N ILE A 25 -33.99 -37.51 62.46
CA ILE A 25 -32.76 -37.83 61.79
C ILE A 25 -32.98 -37.85 60.27
N ALA A 26 -34.08 -38.47 59.81
CA ALA A 26 -34.43 -38.49 58.40
C ALA A 26 -34.68 -37.07 57.81
N ILE A 27 -35.39 -36.21 58.55
CA ILE A 27 -35.60 -34.81 58.18
C ILE A 27 -34.28 -34.07 58.17
N PHE A 28 -33.39 -34.24 59.08
CA PHE A 28 -32.06 -33.66 59.14
C PHE A 28 -31.21 -34.09 57.94
N ILE A 29 -31.20 -35.40 57.60
CA ILE A 29 -30.50 -35.91 56.39
C ILE A 29 -31.08 -35.32 55.12
N ILE A 30 -32.39 -35.18 54.95
CA ILE A 30 -33.02 -34.56 53.82
C ILE A 30 -32.61 -33.10 53.71
N ILE A 31 -32.61 -32.34 54.78
CA ILE A 31 -32.15 -30.96 54.84
C ILE A 31 -30.68 -30.84 54.39
N VAL A 32 -29.79 -31.72 54.91
CA VAL A 32 -28.39 -31.74 54.52
C VAL A 32 -28.20 -32.05 53.01
N ILE A 33 -28.97 -33.04 52.50
CA ILE A 33 -28.95 -33.40 51.08
C ILE A 33 -29.43 -32.22 50.22
N VAL A 34 -30.51 -31.54 50.63
CA VAL A 34 -31.02 -30.35 49.92
C VAL A 34 -29.99 -29.21 49.96
N LEU A 35 -29.38 -28.92 51.10
CA LEU A 35 -28.33 -27.90 51.21
C LEU A 35 -27.11 -28.26 50.39
N LEU A 36 -26.68 -29.50 50.36
CA LEU A 36 -25.58 -29.98 49.52
C LEU A 36 -25.94 -29.88 48.04
N GLY A 37 -27.15 -30.22 47.63
CA GLY A 37 -27.65 -30.07 46.29
C GLY A 37 -27.65 -28.62 45.85
N VAL A 38 -28.15 -27.69 46.67
CA VAL A 38 -28.11 -26.25 46.41
C VAL A 38 -26.67 -25.75 46.30
N PHE A 39 -25.77 -26.22 47.17
CA PHE A 39 -24.35 -25.86 47.12
C PHE A 39 -23.70 -26.32 45.83
N LEU A 40 -23.90 -27.58 45.41
CA LEU A 40 -23.35 -28.13 44.15
C LEU A 40 -23.90 -27.45 42.90
N LEU A 41 -25.18 -27.08 42.87
CA LEU A 41 -25.80 -26.35 41.74
C LEU A 41 -25.29 -24.93 41.58
N ASN A 42 -24.62 -24.35 42.57
CA ASN A 42 -24.07 -23.03 42.56
C ASN A 42 -22.55 -22.99 42.28
N LEU A 43 -21.94 -24.16 42.09
CA LEU A 43 -20.56 -24.24 41.60
C LEU A 43 -20.50 -23.95 40.10
N ILE A 44 -19.60 -23.03 39.72
CA ILE A 44 -19.36 -22.64 38.36
C ILE A 44 -17.93 -23.00 37.95
N VAL A 45 -17.80 -23.69 36.84
CA VAL A 45 -16.51 -24.01 36.25
C VAL A 45 -16.12 -22.87 35.33
N VAL A 46 -14.95 -22.26 35.54
CA VAL A 46 -14.32 -21.27 34.66
C VAL A 46 -13.32 -22.02 33.80
N LYS A 47 -13.56 -22.09 32.51
CA LYS A 47 -12.65 -22.71 31.55
C LYS A 47 -11.55 -21.73 31.18
N GLU A 48 -10.42 -22.25 30.73
CA GLU A 48 -9.39 -21.43 30.11
C GLU A 48 -9.93 -20.71 28.85
N GLY A 49 -9.52 -19.46 28.64
CA GLY A 49 -10.03 -18.65 27.51
C GLY A 49 -11.39 -17.98 27.77
N GLN A 50 -11.91 -17.98 29.00
CA GLN A 50 -13.18 -17.34 29.34
C GLN A 50 -13.06 -16.46 30.58
N TYR A 51 -13.80 -15.36 30.57
CA TYR A 51 -14.13 -14.59 31.78
C TYR A 51 -15.51 -14.97 32.26
N LYS A 52 -15.67 -15.12 33.60
CA LYS A 52 -16.98 -15.22 34.22
C LYS A 52 -17.26 -13.92 34.97
N VAL A 53 -18.24 -13.19 34.49
CA VAL A 53 -18.70 -11.95 35.12
C VAL A 53 -19.92 -12.26 35.97
N ILE A 54 -19.79 -12.11 37.29
CA ILE A 54 -20.87 -12.34 38.25
C ILE A 54 -21.53 -10.98 38.48
N ARG A 55 -22.82 -10.92 38.17
CA ARG A 55 -23.66 -9.73 38.36
C ARG A 55 -24.71 -9.97 39.43
N GLN A 56 -24.97 -8.95 40.22
CA GLN A 56 -26.01 -8.92 41.22
C GLN A 56 -26.93 -7.72 40.94
N PHE A 57 -28.21 -7.98 40.72
CA PHE A 57 -29.20 -6.96 40.34
C PHE A 57 -28.77 -6.07 39.15
N GLY A 58 -27.98 -6.64 38.21
CA GLY A 58 -27.48 -5.93 37.05
C GLY A 58 -26.07 -5.34 37.21
N GLU A 59 -25.59 -5.14 38.41
CA GLU A 59 -24.25 -4.61 38.69
C GLU A 59 -23.17 -5.70 38.68
N VAL A 60 -21.98 -5.38 38.20
CA VAL A 60 -20.81 -6.29 38.20
C VAL A 60 -20.18 -6.32 39.57
N VAL A 61 -20.38 -7.42 40.30
CA VAL A 61 -19.82 -7.59 41.65
C VAL A 61 -18.42 -8.22 41.60
N ARG A 62 -18.21 -9.20 40.72
CA ARG A 62 -16.95 -9.93 40.65
C ARG A 62 -16.68 -10.45 39.23
N ILE A 63 -15.41 -10.37 38.81
CA ILE A 63 -14.93 -10.96 37.59
C ILE A 63 -13.92 -12.05 37.92
N VAL A 64 -14.13 -13.24 37.39
CA VAL A 64 -13.23 -14.38 37.57
C VAL A 64 -12.45 -14.55 36.25
N LYS A 65 -11.13 -14.32 36.32
CA LYS A 65 -10.21 -14.38 35.20
C LYS A 65 -9.36 -15.64 35.14
N THR A 66 -9.27 -16.35 36.31
CA THR A 66 -8.47 -17.57 36.49
C THR A 66 -9.34 -18.81 36.29
N PRO A 67 -8.85 -19.82 35.53
CA PRO A 67 -9.55 -21.10 35.43
C PRO A 67 -9.68 -21.76 36.78
N GLY A 68 -10.79 -22.47 37.01
CA GLY A 68 -11.04 -23.20 38.26
C GLY A 68 -12.51 -23.17 38.64
N LEU A 69 -12.76 -23.64 39.85
CA LEU A 69 -14.09 -23.67 40.48
C LEU A 69 -14.35 -22.35 41.21
N THR A 70 -15.50 -21.76 40.96
CA THR A 70 -15.98 -20.57 41.67
C THR A 70 -17.44 -20.80 42.08
N TYR A 71 -17.96 -19.98 42.99
CA TYR A 71 -19.34 -20.07 43.41
C TYR A 71 -20.09 -18.76 43.15
N LYS A 72 -21.41 -18.90 42.97
CA LYS A 72 -22.35 -17.76 42.94
C LYS A 72 -23.39 -17.92 44.06
N VAL A 73 -23.99 -16.80 44.46
CA VAL A 73 -25.12 -16.82 45.34
C VAL A 73 -26.38 -17.18 44.55
N PRO A 74 -27.11 -18.27 44.94
CA PRO A 74 -28.31 -18.68 44.22
C PRO A 74 -29.37 -17.57 44.28
N PHE A 75 -30.20 -17.49 43.22
CA PHE A 75 -31.34 -16.57 43.05
C PHE A 75 -30.98 -15.08 42.90
N ILE A 76 -29.85 -14.62 43.45
CA ILE A 76 -29.49 -13.20 43.51
C ILE A 76 -28.46 -12.85 42.42
N GLN A 77 -27.54 -13.80 42.12
CA GLN A 77 -26.43 -13.56 41.20
C GLN A 77 -26.63 -14.29 39.88
N SER A 78 -26.46 -13.53 38.78
CA SER A 78 -26.38 -14.04 37.42
C SER A 78 -24.93 -14.09 36.94
N VAL A 79 -24.61 -15.02 36.04
CA VAL A 79 -23.27 -15.20 35.49
C VAL A 79 -23.31 -15.03 33.98
N THR A 80 -22.49 -14.12 33.48
CA THR A 80 -22.26 -13.91 32.04
C THR A 80 -20.87 -14.46 31.70
N THR A 81 -20.79 -15.24 30.63
CA THR A 81 -19.52 -15.75 30.12
C THR A 81 -19.08 -14.89 28.98
N LEU A 82 -17.84 -14.41 29.00
CA LEU A 82 -17.24 -13.61 27.93
C LEU A 82 -15.99 -14.31 27.42
N PRO A 83 -15.72 -14.29 26.11
CA PRO A 83 -14.50 -14.83 25.54
C PRO A 83 -13.28 -13.98 25.96
N LYS A 84 -12.15 -14.64 26.18
CA LYS A 84 -10.86 -14.02 26.51
C LYS A 84 -9.92 -13.99 25.30
N TYR A 85 -10.20 -14.84 24.32
CA TYR A 85 -9.42 -14.96 23.07
C TYR A 85 -9.77 -13.85 22.09
N GLN A 86 -8.94 -13.70 21.08
CA GLN A 86 -9.21 -12.80 19.96
C GLN A 86 -10.34 -13.37 19.09
N MET A 87 -11.21 -12.49 18.66
CA MET A 87 -12.36 -12.78 17.81
C MET A 87 -12.21 -12.01 16.51
N THR A 88 -12.73 -12.57 15.44
CA THR A 88 -12.84 -11.89 14.16
C THR A 88 -14.29 -11.43 13.98
N TYR A 89 -14.45 -10.18 13.59
CA TYR A 89 -15.72 -9.59 13.22
C TYR A 89 -15.70 -9.15 11.77
N ASP A 90 -16.65 -9.60 11.02
CA ASP A 90 -16.84 -9.22 9.62
C ASP A 90 -17.72 -7.98 9.56
N VAL A 91 -17.14 -6.86 9.14
CA VAL A 91 -17.84 -5.57 9.07
C VAL A 91 -18.74 -5.57 7.83
N THR A 92 -19.95 -5.07 7.97
CA THR A 92 -20.87 -4.98 6.83
C THR A 92 -20.28 -4.12 5.71
N GLU A 93 -20.40 -4.61 4.48
CA GLU A 93 -19.95 -3.85 3.29
C GLU A 93 -20.60 -2.47 3.24
N ALA A 94 -19.79 -1.46 2.95
CA ALA A 94 -20.26 -0.09 2.91
C ALA A 94 -19.76 0.66 1.67
N GLU A 95 -20.65 1.49 1.10
CA GLU A 95 -20.26 2.42 0.03
C GLU A 95 -19.59 3.66 0.63
N ILE A 96 -18.41 3.98 0.12
CA ILE A 96 -17.63 5.15 0.53
C ILE A 96 -17.23 5.94 -0.73
N ASN A 97 -17.27 7.28 -0.60
CA ASN A 97 -16.79 8.17 -1.64
C ASN A 97 -15.35 8.57 -1.37
N THR A 98 -14.49 8.41 -2.35
CA THR A 98 -13.11 8.88 -2.34
C THR A 98 -13.02 10.40 -2.55
N LYS A 99 -11.82 10.97 -2.37
CA LYS A 99 -11.56 12.40 -2.59
C LYS A 99 -11.88 12.84 -4.02
N ASP A 100 -11.62 12.01 -5.00
CA ASP A 100 -11.95 12.21 -6.42
C ASP A 100 -13.40 11.84 -6.76
N LYS A 101 -14.28 11.71 -5.74
CA LYS A 101 -15.73 11.47 -5.84
C LYS A 101 -16.11 10.16 -6.55
N LYS A 102 -15.22 9.18 -6.56
CA LYS A 102 -15.55 7.83 -7.01
C LYS A 102 -16.19 7.05 -5.86
N ARG A 103 -17.26 6.31 -6.15
CA ARG A 103 -17.87 5.40 -5.17
C ARG A 103 -17.09 4.09 -5.14
N MET A 104 -16.85 3.60 -3.94
CA MET A 104 -16.20 2.33 -3.72
C MET A 104 -17.00 1.50 -2.73
N LEU A 105 -17.09 0.22 -2.97
CA LEU A 105 -17.61 -0.76 -2.03
C LEU A 105 -16.43 -1.33 -1.25
N ILE A 106 -16.46 -1.17 0.07
CA ILE A 106 -15.38 -1.58 0.95
C ILE A 106 -15.86 -2.68 1.86
N ASP A 107 -15.17 -3.81 1.84
CA ASP A 107 -15.35 -4.93 2.75
C ASP A 107 -14.16 -4.98 3.73
N ASN A 108 -14.47 -4.95 5.03
CA ASN A 108 -13.48 -4.93 6.10
C ASN A 108 -13.73 -6.06 7.10
N TYR A 109 -12.68 -6.46 7.79
CA TYR A 109 -12.81 -7.25 9.00
C TYR A 109 -11.93 -6.68 10.11
N ALA A 110 -12.34 -6.92 11.33
CA ALA A 110 -11.61 -6.54 12.51
C ALA A 110 -11.24 -7.75 13.35
N ILE A 111 -10.02 -7.76 13.88
CA ILE A 111 -9.59 -8.71 14.93
C ILE A 111 -9.60 -7.94 16.23
N TRP A 112 -10.36 -8.41 17.19
CA TRP A 112 -10.58 -7.71 18.44
C TRP A 112 -10.64 -8.64 19.64
N ARG A 113 -10.50 -8.08 20.83
CA ARG A 113 -10.61 -8.83 22.09
C ARG A 113 -11.21 -7.97 23.18
N ILE A 114 -11.72 -8.63 24.23
CA ILE A 114 -12.16 -7.96 25.45
C ILE A 114 -10.94 -7.79 26.37
N GLU A 115 -10.59 -6.53 26.66
CA GLU A 115 -9.50 -6.19 27.56
C GLU A 115 -9.99 -5.98 28.98
N ASP A 116 -11.07 -5.19 29.14
CA ASP A 116 -11.72 -4.96 30.43
C ASP A 116 -13.18 -5.42 30.41
N PRO A 117 -13.46 -6.66 30.90
CA PRO A 117 -14.81 -7.19 30.95
C PRO A 117 -15.79 -6.36 31.79
N LYS A 118 -15.29 -5.57 32.77
CA LYS A 118 -16.14 -4.71 33.59
C LYS A 118 -16.67 -3.56 32.77
N LYS A 119 -15.78 -2.82 32.11
CA LYS A 119 -16.16 -1.69 31.25
C LYS A 119 -17.06 -2.14 30.11
N MET A 120 -16.73 -3.27 29.48
CA MET A 120 -17.51 -3.84 28.40
C MET A 120 -18.96 -4.15 28.83
N ILE A 121 -19.16 -4.84 29.95
CA ILE A 121 -20.51 -5.15 30.45
C ILE A 121 -21.25 -3.90 30.91
N THR A 122 -20.54 -2.91 31.46
CA THR A 122 -21.19 -1.67 31.94
C THR A 122 -21.69 -0.83 30.76
N ASN A 123 -20.90 -0.69 29.70
CA ASN A 123 -21.19 0.22 28.60
C ASN A 123 -21.86 -0.46 27.40
N ALA A 124 -21.38 -1.63 26.97
CA ALA A 124 -21.96 -2.38 25.86
C ALA A 124 -23.03 -3.39 26.32
N ARG A 125 -22.96 -3.92 27.51
CA ARG A 125 -23.84 -4.95 28.12
C ARG A 125 -23.70 -6.33 27.50
N THR A 126 -23.58 -6.44 26.18
CA THR A 126 -23.44 -7.72 25.46
C THR A 126 -22.32 -7.62 24.43
N VAL A 127 -21.83 -8.79 23.97
CA VAL A 127 -20.79 -8.88 22.95
C VAL A 127 -21.29 -8.28 21.63
N GLU A 128 -22.51 -8.62 21.25
CA GLU A 128 -23.14 -8.14 19.98
C GLU A 128 -23.27 -6.62 19.93
N LYS A 129 -23.60 -5.99 21.07
CA LYS A 129 -23.64 -4.51 21.15
C LYS A 129 -22.25 -3.87 21.10
N ALA A 130 -21.25 -4.55 21.65
CA ALA A 130 -19.86 -4.11 21.54
C ALA A 130 -19.39 -4.17 20.07
N GLU A 131 -19.74 -5.26 19.38
CA GLU A 131 -19.47 -5.43 17.94
C GLU A 131 -20.17 -4.37 17.11
N SER A 132 -21.45 -4.10 17.34
CA SER A 132 -22.17 -3.04 16.60
C SER A 132 -21.56 -1.66 16.82
N ARG A 133 -21.09 -1.33 18.02
CA ARG A 133 -20.40 -0.07 18.28
C ARG A 133 -19.03 -0.01 17.61
N MET A 134 -18.29 -1.11 17.66
CA MET A 134 -17.02 -1.22 16.96
C MET A 134 -17.21 -1.03 15.45
N GLU A 135 -18.25 -1.63 14.86
CA GLU A 135 -18.62 -1.47 13.45
C GLU A 135 -18.90 -0.01 13.10
N GLU A 136 -19.70 0.71 13.91
CA GLU A 136 -19.98 2.13 13.71
C GLU A 136 -18.69 2.98 13.70
N PHE A 137 -17.76 2.71 14.62
CA PHE A 137 -16.49 3.42 14.67
C PHE A 137 -15.60 3.07 13.49
N ILE A 138 -15.49 1.78 13.13
CA ILE A 138 -14.73 1.35 11.95
C ILE A 138 -15.29 2.04 10.70
N TYR A 139 -16.60 2.02 10.50
CA TYR A 139 -17.23 2.69 9.36
C TYR A 139 -16.91 4.18 9.31
N SER A 140 -17.05 4.88 10.44
CA SER A 140 -16.77 6.30 10.54
C SER A 140 -15.32 6.64 10.21
N VAL A 141 -14.37 5.88 10.78
CA VAL A 141 -12.92 6.10 10.59
C VAL A 141 -12.51 5.75 9.16
N VAL A 142 -12.96 4.60 8.63
CA VAL A 142 -12.68 4.18 7.26
C VAL A 142 -13.21 5.20 6.26
N ARG A 143 -14.44 5.69 6.44
CA ARG A 143 -15.01 6.75 5.61
C ARG A 143 -14.21 8.05 5.67
N SER A 144 -13.73 8.42 6.84
CA SER A 144 -12.91 9.63 7.03
C SER A 144 -11.52 9.50 6.37
N GLU A 145 -10.86 8.35 6.52
CA GLU A 145 -9.53 8.13 5.95
C GLU A 145 -9.56 7.99 4.42
N LEU A 146 -10.47 7.16 3.90
CA LEU A 146 -10.60 6.94 2.46
C LEU A 146 -11.14 8.17 1.72
N GLY A 147 -11.99 8.97 2.37
CA GLY A 147 -12.47 10.23 1.82
C GLY A 147 -11.39 11.29 1.58
N GLN A 148 -10.20 11.12 2.15
CA GLN A 148 -9.05 12.00 1.95
C GLN A 148 -8.10 11.49 0.85
N LEU A 149 -8.25 10.26 0.37
CA LEU A 149 -7.42 9.60 -0.62
C LEU A 149 -8.10 9.56 -1.99
N ASN A 150 -7.31 9.60 -3.04
CA ASN A 150 -7.80 9.33 -4.39
C ASN A 150 -7.93 7.82 -4.62
N TYR A 151 -8.79 7.43 -5.54
CA TYR A 151 -9.03 6.05 -5.90
C TYR A 151 -7.73 5.29 -6.27
N ASP A 152 -6.88 5.91 -7.08
CA ASP A 152 -5.61 5.33 -7.53
C ASP A 152 -4.63 5.07 -6.36
N GLU A 153 -4.69 5.88 -5.29
CA GLU A 153 -3.85 5.71 -4.10
C GLU A 153 -4.30 4.53 -3.24
N ILE A 154 -5.58 4.19 -3.31
CA ILE A 154 -6.17 3.09 -2.54
C ILE A 154 -5.90 1.74 -3.23
N ILE A 155 -5.89 1.70 -4.58
CA ILE A 155 -5.77 0.46 -5.36
C ILE A 155 -4.32 0.11 -5.70
N ASN A 156 -3.43 1.09 -5.89
CA ASN A 156 -2.04 0.84 -6.27
C ASN A 156 -1.24 0.21 -5.12
N ASP A 157 -1.04 -1.11 -5.20
CA ASP A 157 -0.27 -1.90 -4.23
C ASP A 157 1.23 -1.52 -4.20
N GLU A 158 1.82 -1.02 -5.29
CA GLU A 158 3.26 -0.71 -5.40
C GLU A 158 3.70 0.55 -4.62
N LYS A 159 2.77 1.45 -4.31
CA LYS A 159 3.02 2.59 -3.41
C LYS A 159 2.32 2.41 -2.07
N SER A 160 2.05 1.16 -1.68
CA SER A 160 1.05 0.83 -0.69
C SER A 160 1.37 1.39 0.70
N SER A 161 0.74 2.49 0.96
CA SER A 161 0.38 2.93 2.30
C SER A 161 -0.75 2.06 2.91
N ARG A 162 -1.16 0.95 2.28
CA ARG A 162 -2.22 0.07 2.83
C ARG A 162 -1.90 -0.43 4.23
N GLY A 163 -0.68 -0.88 4.48
CA GLY A 163 -0.24 -1.24 5.83
C GLY A 163 -0.38 -0.06 6.79
N SER A 164 0.18 1.09 6.43
CA SER A 164 0.10 2.31 7.26
C SER A 164 -1.33 2.87 7.36
N LEU A 165 -2.19 2.66 6.37
CA LEU A 165 -3.60 3.04 6.42
C LEU A 165 -4.39 2.15 7.39
N ASN A 166 -4.20 0.83 7.33
CA ASN A 166 -4.82 -0.10 8.25
C ASN A 166 -4.39 0.17 9.71
N ASP A 167 -3.10 0.46 9.93
CA ASP A 167 -2.57 0.82 11.24
C ASP A 167 -3.22 2.12 11.75
N ARG A 168 -3.31 3.17 10.92
CA ARG A 168 -3.98 4.43 11.29
C ARG A 168 -5.47 4.25 11.60
N ILE A 169 -6.15 3.40 10.82
CA ILE A 169 -7.56 3.06 11.08
C ILE A 169 -7.67 2.35 12.42
N THR A 170 -6.83 1.36 12.68
CA THR A 170 -6.82 0.61 13.93
C THR A 170 -6.57 1.52 15.13
N ASP A 171 -5.59 2.42 15.07
CA ASP A 171 -5.28 3.36 16.13
C ASP A 171 -6.45 4.31 16.41
N LYS A 172 -7.03 4.92 15.38
CA LYS A 172 -8.16 5.83 15.53
C LYS A 172 -9.42 5.14 16.08
N VAL A 173 -9.67 3.90 15.65
CA VAL A 173 -10.79 3.11 16.20
C VAL A 173 -10.56 2.82 17.68
N ASN A 174 -9.32 2.45 18.07
CA ASN A 174 -8.98 2.21 19.47
C ASN A 174 -9.09 3.48 20.31
N ASP A 175 -8.71 4.64 19.78
CA ASP A 175 -8.88 5.92 20.45
C ASP A 175 -10.36 6.22 20.76
N LEU A 176 -11.25 5.97 19.80
CA LEU A 176 -12.70 6.16 19.99
C LEU A 176 -13.26 5.15 21.00
N LEU A 177 -12.90 3.90 20.89
CA LEU A 177 -13.32 2.84 21.83
C LEU A 177 -12.80 3.10 23.25
N GLY A 178 -11.57 3.65 23.36
CA GLY A 178 -10.95 4.02 24.63
C GLY A 178 -11.64 5.20 25.29
N ASN A 179 -11.95 6.26 24.54
CA ASN A 179 -12.64 7.46 25.01
C ASN A 179 -14.05 7.13 25.55
N ASP A 180 -14.77 6.25 24.88
CA ASP A 180 -16.10 5.82 25.28
C ASP A 180 -16.09 4.65 26.30
N HIS A 181 -14.91 4.22 26.73
CA HIS A 181 -14.70 3.21 27.75
C HIS A 181 -15.42 1.88 27.50
N TYR A 182 -15.44 1.41 26.23
CA TYR A 182 -16.09 0.11 25.91
C TYR A 182 -15.36 -1.12 26.44
N GLY A 183 -14.09 -1.00 26.85
CA GLY A 183 -13.31 -2.11 27.42
C GLY A 183 -12.97 -3.23 26.44
N ILE A 184 -13.03 -2.92 25.15
CA ILE A 184 -12.58 -3.77 24.04
C ILE A 184 -11.41 -3.09 23.33
N VAL A 185 -10.55 -3.90 22.71
CA VAL A 185 -9.40 -3.42 21.94
C VAL A 185 -9.41 -4.13 20.60
N VAL A 186 -9.31 -3.35 19.54
CA VAL A 186 -9.12 -3.85 18.19
C VAL A 186 -7.63 -4.04 17.95
N THR A 187 -7.24 -5.27 17.66
CA THR A 187 -5.84 -5.60 17.37
C THR A 187 -5.46 -5.18 15.97
N ASP A 188 -6.37 -5.34 15.00
CA ASP A 188 -6.11 -5.05 13.60
C ASP A 188 -7.44 -4.84 12.85
N VAL A 189 -7.48 -3.86 11.96
CA VAL A 189 -8.56 -3.65 10.99
C VAL A 189 -7.97 -3.78 9.60
N ARG A 190 -8.54 -4.67 8.80
CA ARG A 190 -8.05 -4.90 7.43
C ARG A 190 -9.15 -4.83 6.40
N MET A 191 -8.83 -4.18 5.30
CA MET A 191 -9.66 -4.21 4.11
C MET A 191 -9.43 -5.53 3.37
N LYS A 192 -10.49 -6.31 3.17
CA LYS A 192 -10.49 -7.56 2.38
C LYS A 192 -10.58 -7.24 0.91
N ARG A 193 -11.52 -6.37 0.57
CA ARG A 193 -11.94 -6.12 -0.79
C ARG A 193 -12.28 -4.65 -0.98
N THR A 194 -11.95 -4.17 -2.16
CA THR A 194 -12.18 -2.79 -2.54
C THR A 194 -12.63 -2.82 -4.00
N ASP A 195 -13.92 -2.74 -4.22
CA ASP A 195 -14.55 -2.87 -5.53
C ASP A 195 -15.32 -1.60 -5.92
N LEU A 196 -15.61 -1.49 -7.20
CA LEU A 196 -16.57 -0.50 -7.71
C LEU A 196 -17.98 -1.08 -7.65
N PRO A 197 -19.01 -0.27 -7.36
CA PRO A 197 -20.40 -0.72 -7.50
C PRO A 197 -20.66 -1.20 -8.92
N SER A 198 -21.30 -2.37 -9.07
CA SER A 198 -21.54 -3.04 -10.35
C SER A 198 -22.30 -2.20 -11.37
N GLU A 199 -23.16 -1.29 -10.89
CA GLU A 199 -23.98 -0.42 -11.74
C GLU A 199 -23.17 0.59 -12.56
N ASN A 200 -21.99 1.00 -12.08
CA ASN A 200 -21.13 1.99 -12.71
C ASN A 200 -19.80 1.44 -13.22
N GLU A 201 -19.53 0.17 -12.98
CA GLU A 201 -18.24 -0.47 -13.25
C GLU A 201 -17.81 -0.27 -14.71
N GLN A 202 -18.68 -0.59 -15.67
CA GLN A 202 -18.38 -0.46 -17.10
C GLN A 202 -18.07 0.97 -17.54
N SER A 203 -18.83 1.95 -17.05
CA SER A 203 -18.62 3.35 -17.40
C SER A 203 -17.36 3.93 -16.77
N VAL A 204 -17.02 3.52 -15.54
CA VAL A 204 -15.79 3.90 -14.86
C VAL A 204 -14.58 3.29 -15.56
N PHE A 205 -14.60 2.00 -15.91
CA PHE A 205 -13.53 1.37 -16.67
C PHE A 205 -13.30 2.01 -18.03
N THR A 206 -14.38 2.26 -18.79
CA THR A 206 -14.27 2.95 -20.09
C THR A 206 -13.63 4.33 -19.93
N ARG A 207 -14.03 5.08 -18.92
CA ARG A 207 -13.44 6.38 -18.62
C ARG A 207 -11.97 6.26 -18.20
N MET A 208 -11.62 5.31 -17.33
CA MET A 208 -10.23 5.08 -16.91
C MET A 208 -9.32 4.70 -18.10
N ILE A 209 -9.81 3.85 -19.01
CA ILE A 209 -9.10 3.49 -20.23
C ILE A 209 -8.84 4.76 -21.06
N SER A 210 -9.88 5.57 -21.32
CA SER A 210 -9.74 6.82 -22.09
C SER A 210 -8.80 7.83 -21.43
N GLU A 211 -8.84 7.98 -20.10
CA GLU A 211 -7.91 8.82 -19.34
C GLU A 211 -6.46 8.33 -19.47
N ARG A 212 -6.24 7.00 -19.40
CA ARG A 212 -4.91 6.39 -19.56
C ARG A 212 -4.39 6.51 -20.98
N GLU A 213 -5.24 6.30 -21.98
CA GLU A 213 -4.89 6.50 -23.38
C GLU A 213 -4.53 7.96 -23.66
N SER A 214 -5.31 8.92 -23.18
CA SER A 214 -5.03 10.35 -23.30
C SER A 214 -3.68 10.71 -22.65
N LYS A 215 -3.40 10.17 -21.46
CA LYS A 215 -2.13 10.39 -20.77
C LYS A 215 -0.94 9.76 -21.49
N ALA A 216 -1.12 8.58 -22.05
CA ALA A 216 -0.10 7.92 -22.87
C ALA A 216 0.20 8.75 -24.13
N GLN A 217 -0.84 9.27 -24.80
CA GLN A 217 -0.69 10.12 -25.98
C GLN A 217 0.00 11.45 -25.62
N GLU A 218 -0.31 12.03 -24.47
CA GLU A 218 0.40 13.23 -23.96
C GLU A 218 1.90 12.96 -23.82
N TYR A 219 2.29 11.86 -23.15
CA TYR A 219 3.70 11.50 -22.99
C TYR A 219 4.41 11.20 -24.31
N LEU A 220 3.74 10.51 -25.25
CA LEU A 220 4.28 10.28 -26.59
C LEU A 220 4.52 11.61 -27.32
N SER A 221 3.53 12.51 -27.30
CA SER A 221 3.66 13.82 -27.93
C SER A 221 4.77 14.67 -27.31
N MET A 222 4.91 14.64 -25.98
CA MET A 222 6.02 15.30 -25.28
C MET A 222 7.38 14.69 -25.67
N GLY A 223 7.45 13.36 -25.77
CA GLY A 223 8.66 12.66 -26.19
C GLY A 223 9.05 13.00 -27.62
N ASP A 224 8.10 13.05 -28.56
CA ASP A 224 8.34 13.43 -29.95
C ASP A 224 8.77 14.90 -30.07
N ALA A 225 8.14 15.79 -29.29
CA ALA A 225 8.55 17.20 -29.30
C ALA A 225 9.99 17.37 -28.76
N GLU A 226 10.34 16.66 -27.67
CA GLU A 226 11.70 16.71 -27.10
C GLU A 226 12.73 16.10 -28.08
N LYS A 227 12.40 14.96 -28.70
CA LYS A 227 13.23 14.36 -29.74
C LYS A 227 13.51 15.35 -30.87
N ASN A 228 12.46 15.97 -31.45
CA ASN A 228 12.60 16.92 -32.52
C ASN A 228 13.44 18.14 -32.10
N ARG A 229 13.30 18.59 -30.86
CA ARG A 229 14.11 19.67 -30.30
C ARG A 229 15.59 19.30 -30.25
N ILE A 230 15.90 18.12 -29.71
CA ILE A 230 17.29 17.62 -29.60
C ILE A 230 17.90 17.45 -31.01
N GLU A 231 17.17 16.85 -31.95
CA GLU A 231 17.62 16.70 -33.35
C GLU A 231 17.92 18.06 -33.99
N ALA A 232 17.01 19.03 -33.88
CA ALA A 232 17.21 20.36 -34.42
C ALA A 232 18.38 21.12 -33.80
N ASP A 233 18.56 21.06 -32.51
CA ASP A 233 19.70 21.66 -31.80
C ASP A 233 21.00 21.00 -32.19
N THR A 234 21.04 19.68 -32.29
CA THR A 234 22.23 18.92 -32.74
C THR A 234 22.59 19.25 -34.18
N ASP A 235 21.60 19.29 -35.09
CA ASP A 235 21.82 19.68 -36.51
C ASP A 235 22.36 21.09 -36.62
N ARG A 236 21.87 22.01 -35.79
CA ARG A 236 22.39 23.38 -35.76
C ARG A 236 23.86 23.40 -35.28
N GLU A 237 24.18 22.70 -34.20
CA GLU A 237 25.55 22.63 -33.67
C GLU A 237 26.51 21.99 -34.70
N VAL A 238 26.10 20.90 -35.35
CA VAL A 238 26.89 20.24 -36.41
C VAL A 238 27.14 21.19 -37.58
N LYS A 239 26.11 21.90 -38.05
CA LYS A 239 26.26 22.89 -39.14
C LYS A 239 27.19 24.03 -38.73
N GLU A 240 27.07 24.53 -37.51
CA GLU A 240 27.95 25.59 -37.00
C GLU A 240 29.41 25.13 -36.90
N LEU A 241 29.64 23.93 -36.38
CA LEU A 241 30.98 23.34 -36.28
C LEU A 241 31.60 23.09 -37.65
N LEU A 242 30.83 22.54 -38.56
CA LEU A 242 31.30 22.33 -39.95
C LEU A 242 31.61 23.64 -40.65
N SER A 243 30.78 24.67 -40.44
CA SER A 243 31.02 26.01 -41.03
C SER A 243 32.29 26.67 -40.47
N LYS A 244 32.51 26.58 -39.17
CA LYS A 244 33.74 27.03 -38.51
C LYS A 244 34.97 26.28 -39.02
N ALA A 245 34.90 24.94 -39.08
CA ALA A 245 35.99 24.14 -39.59
C ALA A 245 36.33 24.42 -41.07
N LYS A 246 35.30 24.64 -41.89
CA LYS A 246 35.52 25.07 -43.30
C LYS A 246 36.14 26.45 -43.39
N ALA A 247 35.65 27.42 -42.61
CA ALA A 247 36.24 28.76 -42.57
C ALA A 247 37.70 28.73 -42.13
N GLU A 248 38.03 27.97 -41.08
CA GLU A 248 39.41 27.78 -40.63
C GLU A 248 40.29 27.11 -41.71
N ALA A 249 39.77 26.07 -42.37
CA ALA A 249 40.47 25.39 -43.44
C ALA A 249 40.76 26.33 -44.65
N GLU A 250 39.77 27.15 -45.02
CA GLU A 250 39.97 28.14 -46.10
C GLU A 250 40.93 29.26 -45.66
N ALA A 251 40.90 29.70 -44.40
CA ALA A 251 41.88 30.65 -43.87
C ALA A 251 43.30 30.10 -43.94
N ILE A 252 43.51 28.87 -43.48
CA ILE A 252 44.83 28.18 -43.50
C ILE A 252 45.29 28.01 -44.93
N ARG A 253 44.39 27.66 -45.88
CA ARG A 253 44.70 27.54 -47.30
C ARG A 253 45.09 28.90 -47.92
N ALA A 254 44.31 29.93 -47.61
CA ALA A 254 44.61 31.29 -48.11
C ALA A 254 45.95 31.81 -47.57
N ASP A 255 46.27 31.58 -46.32
CA ASP A 255 47.57 31.90 -45.68
C ASP A 255 48.68 31.12 -46.36
N GLY A 256 48.49 29.85 -46.65
CA GLY A 256 49.44 29.02 -47.39
C GLY A 256 49.67 29.46 -48.77
N GLU A 257 48.62 29.84 -49.54
CA GLU A 257 48.71 30.39 -50.90
C GLU A 257 49.40 31.78 -50.93
N ALA A 258 49.06 32.64 -49.95
CA ALA A 258 49.71 33.93 -49.81
C ALA A 258 51.22 33.79 -49.53
N GLU A 259 51.59 32.88 -48.64
CA GLU A 259 53.02 32.62 -48.36
C GLU A 259 53.71 31.96 -49.50
N ALA A 260 53.12 31.05 -50.22
CA ALA A 260 53.65 30.46 -51.43
C ALA A 260 53.85 31.55 -52.53
N ALA A 261 52.86 32.46 -52.78
CA ALA A 261 52.96 33.56 -53.68
C ALA A 261 54.07 34.51 -53.25
N ARG A 262 54.25 34.79 -51.97
CA ARG A 262 55.35 35.64 -51.47
C ARG A 262 56.72 35.01 -51.77
N ILE A 263 56.87 33.71 -51.50
CA ILE A 263 58.12 32.97 -51.76
C ILE A 263 58.41 32.97 -53.28
N TYR A 264 57.41 32.68 -54.13
CA TYR A 264 57.53 32.69 -55.55
C TYR A 264 57.94 34.09 -56.05
N ASN A 265 57.22 35.15 -55.65
CA ASN A 265 57.54 36.54 -56.06
C ASN A 265 58.96 36.93 -55.64
N GLN A 266 59.43 36.53 -54.44
CA GLN A 266 60.76 36.81 -53.97
C GLN A 266 61.83 36.05 -54.79
N ALA A 267 61.56 34.82 -55.17
CA ALA A 267 62.50 34.00 -55.97
C ALA A 267 62.55 34.46 -57.39
N PHE A 268 61.43 34.78 -57.98
CA PHE A 268 61.34 35.15 -59.40
C PHE A 268 61.61 36.66 -59.68
N SER A 269 61.63 37.50 -58.63
CA SER A 269 62.08 38.90 -58.77
C SER A 269 63.53 39.01 -59.17
N LYS A 270 64.31 37.92 -59.07
CA LYS A 270 65.68 37.82 -59.46
C LYS A 270 65.85 37.73 -61.00
N ASP A 271 64.92 37.17 -61.75
CA ASP A 271 64.85 37.07 -63.19
C ASP A 271 63.36 37.13 -63.67
N PRO A 272 62.87 38.35 -63.99
CA PRO A 272 61.45 38.53 -64.37
C PRO A 272 61.11 37.89 -65.75
N ALA A 273 62.08 37.79 -66.66
CA ALA A 273 61.85 37.19 -67.99
C ALA A 273 61.62 35.66 -67.86
N PHE A 274 62.46 35.01 -67.08
CA PHE A 274 62.29 33.57 -66.74
C PHE A 274 60.97 33.29 -65.97
N TYR A 275 60.56 34.17 -65.08
CA TYR A 275 59.30 34.02 -64.37
C TYR A 275 58.08 34.15 -65.31
N SER A 276 58.11 35.15 -66.22
CA SER A 276 57.01 35.28 -67.20
C SER A 276 56.87 34.04 -68.07
N MET A 277 57.98 33.49 -68.54
CA MET A 277 58.01 32.24 -69.29
C MET A 277 57.45 31.06 -68.47
N PHE A 278 57.93 30.87 -67.22
CA PHE A 278 57.50 29.78 -66.32
C PHE A 278 56.01 29.85 -66.05
N ARG A 279 55.47 31.01 -65.70
CA ARG A 279 53.99 31.20 -65.43
C ARG A 279 53.15 31.00 -66.68
N THR A 280 53.64 31.37 -67.82
CA THR A 280 52.98 31.13 -69.14
C THR A 280 52.87 29.59 -69.35
N LEU A 281 53.94 28.82 -69.15
CA LEU A 281 53.98 27.40 -69.33
C LEU A 281 53.09 26.69 -68.25
N GLU A 282 53.08 27.14 -67.00
CA GLU A 282 52.22 26.63 -65.96
C GLU A 282 50.74 26.89 -66.24
N SER A 283 50.41 28.10 -66.82
CA SER A 283 49.08 28.41 -67.26
C SER A 283 48.62 27.49 -68.39
N TYR A 284 49.51 27.17 -69.29
CA TYR A 284 49.22 26.18 -70.35
C TYR A 284 48.88 24.80 -69.79
N LYS A 285 49.61 24.38 -68.82
CA LYS A 285 49.36 23.08 -68.14
C LYS A 285 48.01 22.98 -67.50
N LYS A 286 47.43 24.12 -67.02
CA LYS A 286 46.12 24.22 -66.41
C LYS A 286 44.97 24.45 -67.35
N THR A 287 45.21 25.15 -68.44
CA THR A 287 44.16 25.61 -69.38
C THR A 287 44.05 24.76 -70.61
N ILE A 288 45.09 24.06 -71.02
CA ILE A 288 45.09 23.21 -72.22
C ILE A 288 44.82 21.75 -71.77
N ASN A 289 43.65 21.24 -72.12
CA ASN A 289 43.28 19.84 -72.02
C ASN A 289 42.80 19.32 -73.37
N ASP A 290 42.53 18.06 -73.54
CA ASP A 290 42.20 17.43 -74.85
C ASP A 290 40.96 18.02 -75.54
N GLU A 291 40.13 18.78 -74.82
CA GLU A 291 38.91 19.41 -75.35
C GLU A 291 39.01 20.93 -75.51
N THR A 292 40.18 21.54 -75.25
CA THR A 292 40.33 23.00 -75.22
C THR A 292 40.70 23.54 -76.66
N VAL A 293 39.85 24.36 -77.14
CA VAL A 293 40.16 25.14 -78.39
C VAL A 293 40.59 26.54 -77.95
N ILE A 294 41.82 26.91 -78.26
CA ILE A 294 42.37 28.21 -77.93
C ILE A 294 42.46 29.05 -79.19
N VAL A 295 41.76 30.16 -79.18
CA VAL A 295 41.89 31.16 -80.28
C VAL A 295 42.74 32.30 -79.75
N LEU A 296 43.94 32.40 -80.28
CA LEU A 296 44.93 33.44 -79.90
C LEU A 296 45.21 34.42 -81.04
N PRO A 297 45.22 35.73 -80.70
CA PRO A 297 45.75 36.69 -81.65
C PRO A 297 47.24 36.40 -81.96
N SER A 298 47.69 36.62 -83.19
CA SER A 298 49.05 36.31 -83.61
C SER A 298 50.13 37.10 -82.85
N ASP A 299 49.78 38.22 -82.26
CA ASP A 299 50.64 39.08 -81.43
C ASP A 299 50.64 38.82 -79.97
N SER A 300 49.82 37.82 -79.47
CA SER A 300 49.76 37.47 -78.08
C SER A 300 51.08 36.87 -77.58
N PRO A 301 51.44 37.05 -76.30
CA PRO A 301 52.62 36.41 -75.72
C PRO A 301 52.53 34.86 -75.78
N TYR A 302 51.35 34.29 -75.73
CA TYR A 302 51.09 32.84 -75.85
C TYR A 302 51.38 32.36 -77.29
N ALA A 303 50.93 33.09 -78.30
CA ALA A 303 51.21 32.75 -79.74
C ALA A 303 52.67 32.85 -80.05
N ARG A 304 53.38 33.89 -79.61
CA ARG A 304 54.82 34.05 -79.76
C ARG A 304 55.64 32.91 -79.17
N LEU A 305 55.34 32.52 -78.00
CA LEU A 305 56.02 31.37 -77.31
C LEU A 305 55.82 30.06 -78.07
N LEU A 306 54.56 29.76 -78.54
CA LEU A 306 54.26 28.58 -79.32
C LEU A 306 54.92 28.59 -80.69
N MET A 307 55.16 29.75 -81.31
CA MET A 307 55.88 29.94 -82.56
C MET A 307 57.40 29.96 -82.41
N GLY A 308 57.92 29.85 -81.18
CA GLY A 308 59.35 29.82 -80.92
C GLY A 308 60.06 31.16 -80.90
N TYR A 309 59.32 32.28 -80.82
CA TYR A 309 59.91 33.63 -80.67
C TYR A 309 60.12 33.87 -79.17
N THR A 310 61.29 33.64 -78.73
CA THR A 310 61.80 34.07 -77.43
C THR A 310 62.68 35.29 -77.64
N ASP A 311 62.14 36.50 -77.33
CA ASP A 311 63.01 37.67 -77.21
C ASP A 311 63.83 37.63 -75.94
#